data_78ab0ea8f38391db000c7afbd713a946
#
_entry.id   78ab0ea8f38391db000c7afbd713a946
#
_cell.length_a   1.000
_cell.length_b   1.000
_cell.length_c   1.000
_cell.angle_alpha   90.00
_cell.angle_beta   90.00
_cell.angle_gamma   90.00
#
_symmetry.space_group_name_H-M   'P 1'
#
loop_
_entity.id
_entity.type
_entity.pdbx_description
1 polymer ?
#
loop_
_entity_poly.entity_id
_entity_poly.type
_entity_poly.pdbx_seq_one_letter_code
_entity_poly.pdbx_strand_id
1 'polypeptide(L)'
;MIKLFTALLCFICLTSFYKQPPASDYDVEAFYKGLTPTEGTKILTANDDLEDIKLLLVPVDIDKGNYVLKVSRKGSNIYKVDGKNIYIQTKYCHEYSYSQEIILKVDGSYGYTKGKIIF
;
A
#
# COMPACT_ATOMS: atom_id res chain seq x y z
N MET A 1 -5.10 45.00 -25.57
CA MET A 1 -5.50 43.63 -25.89
C MET A 1 -4.36 42.63 -25.71
N ILE A 2 -3.21 42.89 -26.25
CA ILE A 2 -2.06 41.98 -26.15
C ILE A 2 -1.62 41.75 -24.70
N LYS A 3 -1.66 42.80 -23.87
CA LYS A 3 -1.29 42.71 -22.46
C LYS A 3 -2.23 41.83 -21.62
N LEU A 4 -3.51 41.88 -21.92
CA LEU A 4 -4.50 41.03 -21.28
C LEU A 4 -4.31 39.55 -21.61
N PHE A 5 -3.97 39.29 -22.85
CA PHE A 5 -3.72 37.94 -23.33
C PHE A 5 -2.49 37.33 -22.67
N THR A 6 -1.43 38.11 -22.54
CA THR A 6 -0.21 37.69 -21.89
C THR A 6 -0.44 37.38 -20.41
N ALA A 7 -1.22 38.21 -19.71
CA ALA A 7 -1.56 37.97 -18.31
C ALA A 7 -2.36 36.69 -18.13
N LEU A 8 -3.27 36.41 -19.02
CA LEU A 8 -4.05 35.18 -18.98
C LEU A 8 -3.18 33.93 -19.16
N LEU A 9 -2.23 34.01 -20.07
CA LEU A 9 -1.29 32.94 -20.32
C LEU A 9 -0.43 32.65 -19.08
N CYS A 10 0.06 33.69 -18.42
CA CYS A 10 0.83 33.54 -17.17
C CYS A 10 -0.01 32.90 -16.06
N PHE A 11 -1.28 33.23 -15.98
CA PHE A 11 -2.17 32.64 -14.99
C PHE A 11 -2.35 31.14 -15.23
N ILE A 12 -2.50 30.71 -16.46
CA ILE A 12 -2.62 29.29 -16.81
C ILE A 12 -1.33 28.54 -16.47
N CYS A 13 -0.18 29.12 -16.73
CA CYS A 13 1.10 28.51 -16.36
C CYS A 13 1.24 28.35 -14.86
N LEU A 14 0.80 29.32 -14.06
CA LEU A 14 0.86 29.24 -12.61
C LEU A 14 -0.04 28.13 -12.07
N THR A 15 -1.22 27.93 -12.62
CA THR A 15 -2.11 26.88 -12.16
C THR A 15 -1.58 25.49 -12.44
N SER A 16 -0.75 25.30 -13.45
CA SER A 16 -0.20 23.98 -13.75
C SER A 16 0.87 23.56 -12.75
N PHE A 17 1.46 24.46 -11.97
CA PHE A 17 2.43 24.12 -10.95
C PHE A 17 1.81 23.62 -9.65
N TYR A 18 0.55 23.82 -9.43
CA TYR A 18 -0.11 23.43 -8.19
C TYR A 18 -0.73 22.05 -8.23
N LYS A 19 -0.53 21.31 -9.26
CA LYS A 19 -1.38 20.18 -9.50
C LYS A 19 -0.96 18.88 -8.90
N GLN A 20 0.23 18.75 -8.40
CA GLN A 20 0.59 17.44 -7.89
C GLN A 20 1.44 17.56 -6.66
N PRO A 21 0.86 17.29 -5.49
CA PRO A 21 1.69 17.04 -4.33
C PRO A 21 2.62 15.87 -4.66
N PRO A 22 3.85 15.87 -4.14
CA PRO A 22 4.75 14.74 -4.34
C PRO A 22 4.08 13.46 -3.88
N ALA A 23 4.22 12.40 -4.67
CA ALA A 23 3.72 11.09 -4.32
C ALA A 23 4.40 10.63 -3.02
N SER A 24 3.61 10.09 -2.10
CA SER A 24 4.14 9.52 -0.87
C SER A 24 4.52 8.08 -1.12
N ASP A 25 5.76 7.73 -0.86
CA ASP A 25 6.21 6.36 -0.96
C ASP A 25 6.65 5.82 0.40
N TYR A 26 6.47 4.51 0.57
CA TYR A 26 6.80 3.82 1.81
C TYR A 26 7.43 2.48 1.49
N ASP A 27 8.36 2.06 2.34
CA ASP A 27 9.01 0.76 2.19
C ASP A 27 8.04 -0.36 2.54
N VAL A 28 8.14 -1.44 1.77
CA VAL A 28 7.41 -2.68 2.02
C VAL A 28 8.32 -3.63 2.75
N GLU A 29 7.86 -4.13 3.88
CA GLU A 29 8.60 -5.05 4.73
C GLU A 29 8.34 -6.50 4.36
N ALA A 30 7.11 -6.84 4.03
CA ALA A 30 6.74 -8.22 3.71
C ALA A 30 5.44 -8.28 2.90
N PHE A 31 5.27 -9.38 2.20
CA PHE A 31 4.02 -9.75 1.55
C PHE A 31 3.48 -11.01 2.19
N TYR A 32 2.16 -11.09 2.32
CA TYR A 32 1.50 -12.24 2.90
C TYR A 32 0.33 -12.69 2.06
N LYS A 33 0.06 -13.96 2.12
CA LYS A 33 -1.19 -14.55 1.62
C LYS A 33 -2.10 -14.80 2.80
N GLY A 34 -3.36 -14.40 2.68
CA GLY A 34 -4.38 -14.68 3.69
C GLY A 34 -4.94 -16.08 3.54
N LEU A 35 -5.00 -16.81 4.64
CA LEU A 35 -5.63 -18.13 4.70
C LEU A 35 -6.71 -18.09 5.77
N THR A 36 -7.92 -18.50 5.41
CA THR A 36 -9.01 -18.63 6.37
C THR A 36 -8.84 -19.96 7.13
N PRO A 37 -8.66 -19.91 8.44
CA PRO A 37 -8.54 -21.14 9.23
C PRO A 37 -9.87 -21.89 9.29
N THR A 38 -9.78 -23.17 9.58
CA THR A 38 -10.96 -24.00 9.83
C THR A 38 -11.71 -23.45 11.06
N GLU A 39 -13.02 -23.53 11.04
CA GLU A 39 -13.86 -23.11 12.15
C GLU A 39 -13.40 -23.78 13.45
N GLY A 40 -13.31 -22.99 14.50
CA GLY A 40 -12.86 -23.47 15.81
C GLY A 40 -11.36 -23.43 16.02
N THR A 41 -10.58 -23.03 15.02
CA THR A 41 -9.15 -22.84 15.18
C THR A 41 -8.87 -21.71 16.16
N LYS A 42 -7.95 -21.94 17.08
CA LYS A 42 -7.52 -20.95 18.06
C LYS A 42 -6.01 -20.84 18.06
N ILE A 43 -5.51 -19.71 18.52
CA ILE A 43 -4.08 -19.54 18.79
C ILE A 43 -3.84 -19.55 20.29
N LEU A 44 -2.69 -20.07 20.67
CA LEU A 44 -2.19 -19.95 22.03
C LEU A 44 -1.20 -18.79 22.04
N THR A 45 -1.52 -17.76 22.81
CA THR A 45 -0.66 -16.56 22.89
C THR A 45 0.56 -16.81 23.76
N ALA A 46 1.51 -15.90 23.75
CA ALA A 46 2.69 -15.97 24.60
C ALA A 46 2.37 -15.94 26.08
N ASN A 47 1.17 -15.48 26.45
CA ASN A 47 0.68 -15.46 27.84
C ASN A 47 -0.15 -16.68 28.19
N ASP A 48 -0.11 -17.74 27.36
CA ASP A 48 -0.87 -18.97 27.52
C ASP A 48 -2.40 -18.79 27.46
N ASP A 49 -2.87 -17.73 26.82
CA ASP A 49 -4.28 -17.51 26.56
C ASP A 49 -4.68 -18.05 25.19
N LEU A 50 -5.90 -18.57 25.09
CA LEU A 50 -6.48 -18.98 23.82
C LEU A 50 -7.25 -17.82 23.20
N GLU A 51 -6.98 -17.55 21.91
CA GLU A 51 -7.67 -16.53 21.15
C GLU A 51 -8.21 -17.10 19.84
N ASP A 52 -9.34 -16.56 19.42
CA ASP A 52 -9.90 -16.88 18.11
C ASP A 52 -9.05 -16.24 17.01
N ILE A 53 -8.93 -16.93 15.91
CA ILE A 53 -8.20 -16.44 14.75
C ILE A 53 -9.14 -16.34 13.56
N LYS A 54 -9.17 -15.17 12.92
CA LYS A 54 -9.99 -14.94 11.73
C LYS A 54 -9.24 -15.20 10.44
N LEU A 55 -7.95 -14.91 10.44
CA LEU A 55 -7.14 -14.98 9.23
C LEU A 55 -5.70 -15.27 9.62
N LEU A 56 -5.07 -16.16 8.86
CA LEU A 56 -3.64 -16.41 8.95
C LEU A 56 -2.94 -15.68 7.81
N LEU A 57 -1.88 -14.96 8.12
CA LEU A 57 -1.03 -14.34 7.11
C LEU A 57 0.24 -15.17 6.96
N VAL A 58 0.41 -15.78 5.80
CA VAL A 58 1.56 -16.62 5.49
C VAL A 58 2.47 -15.86 4.53
N PRO A 59 3.77 -15.74 4.83
CA PRO A 59 4.69 -15.04 3.93
C PRO A 59 4.68 -15.63 2.53
N VAL A 60 4.69 -14.73 1.54
CA VAL A 60 4.78 -15.10 0.13
C VAL A 60 5.77 -14.19 -0.58
N ASP A 61 6.31 -14.66 -1.67
CA ASP A 61 7.13 -13.86 -2.55
C ASP A 61 6.29 -13.37 -3.74
N ILE A 62 6.51 -12.13 -4.11
CA ILE A 62 5.90 -11.52 -5.28
C ILE A 62 6.99 -11.30 -6.31
N ASP A 63 6.71 -11.58 -7.56
CA ASP A 63 7.67 -11.40 -8.63
C ASP A 63 8.09 -9.93 -8.77
N LYS A 64 9.36 -9.71 -9.06
CA LYS A 64 9.89 -8.38 -9.31
C LYS A 64 9.11 -7.70 -10.43
N GLY A 65 8.75 -6.46 -10.21
CA GLY A 65 8.02 -5.67 -11.20
C GLY A 65 7.26 -4.52 -10.60
N ASN A 66 6.55 -3.82 -11.46
CA ASN A 66 5.67 -2.71 -11.08
C ASN A 66 4.23 -3.13 -11.31
N TYR A 67 3.40 -2.91 -10.30
CA TYR A 67 2.00 -3.31 -10.31
C TYR A 67 1.12 -2.12 -9.99
N VAL A 68 0.08 -1.92 -10.77
CA VAL A 68 -0.98 -0.95 -10.45
C VAL A 68 -2.11 -1.73 -9.79
N LEU A 69 -2.35 -1.44 -8.52
CA LEU A 69 -3.27 -2.19 -7.69
C LEU A 69 -4.16 -1.24 -6.92
N LYS A 70 -5.32 -1.73 -6.50
CA LYS A 70 -6.14 -1.03 -5.50
C LYS A 70 -5.95 -1.70 -4.17
N VAL A 71 -5.76 -0.91 -3.13
CA VAL A 71 -5.54 -1.40 -1.77
C VAL A 71 -6.46 -0.73 -0.78
N SER A 72 -6.73 -1.44 0.30
CA SER A 72 -7.48 -0.93 1.45
C SER A 72 -6.71 -1.20 2.73
N ARG A 73 -6.63 -0.20 3.59
CA ARG A 73 -5.95 -0.34 4.88
C ARG A 73 -6.74 -1.26 5.79
N LYS A 74 -6.08 -2.24 6.38
CA LYS A 74 -6.69 -3.19 7.31
C LYS A 74 -6.22 -3.00 8.76
N GLY A 75 -5.10 -2.35 8.95
CA GLY A 75 -4.54 -2.07 10.25
C GLY A 75 -3.30 -1.22 10.11
N SER A 76 -2.60 -1.00 11.22
CA SER A 76 -1.35 -0.23 11.20
C SER A 76 -0.33 -0.95 10.31
N ASN A 77 0.13 -0.28 9.29
CA ASN A 77 1.11 -0.82 8.32
C ASN A 77 0.65 -2.08 7.58
N ILE A 78 -0.65 -2.37 7.53
CA ILE A 78 -1.19 -3.53 6.82
C ILE A 78 -2.24 -3.10 5.81
N TYR A 79 -2.01 -3.45 4.55
CA TYR A 79 -2.89 -3.15 3.44
C TYR A 79 -3.25 -4.43 2.70
N LYS A 80 -4.51 -4.53 2.32
CA LYS A 80 -5.00 -5.66 1.53
C LYS A 80 -5.17 -5.22 0.08
N VAL A 81 -4.70 -6.04 -0.85
CA VAL A 81 -4.98 -5.84 -2.27
C VAL A 81 -6.43 -6.21 -2.54
N ASP A 82 -7.19 -5.28 -3.09
CA ASP A 82 -8.61 -5.48 -3.37
C ASP A 82 -8.81 -6.66 -4.34
N GLY A 83 -9.76 -7.52 -4.01
CA GLY A 83 -10.08 -8.68 -4.84
C GLY A 83 -9.10 -9.84 -4.77
N LYS A 84 -8.07 -9.75 -3.95
CA LYS A 84 -7.06 -10.80 -3.78
C LYS A 84 -6.76 -11.07 -2.32
N ASN A 85 -6.27 -12.26 -2.02
CA ASN A 85 -5.84 -12.62 -0.65
C ASN A 85 -4.38 -12.25 -0.40
N ILE A 86 -3.95 -11.10 -0.89
CA ILE A 86 -2.58 -10.60 -0.73
C ILE A 86 -2.61 -9.41 0.20
N TYR A 87 -1.70 -9.43 1.16
CA TYR A 87 -1.53 -8.38 2.16
C TYR A 87 -0.13 -7.82 2.08
N ILE A 88 -0.01 -6.52 2.25
CA ILE A 88 1.26 -5.79 2.18
C ILE A 88 1.53 -5.20 3.55
N GLN A 89 2.66 -5.56 4.14
CA GLN A 89 3.14 -4.94 5.37
C GLN A 89 4.13 -3.85 5.03
N THR A 90 3.88 -2.65 5.52
CA THR A 90 4.71 -1.47 5.27
C THR A 90 5.44 -1.04 6.53
N LYS A 91 6.40 -0.12 6.37
CA LYS A 91 7.08 0.54 7.48
C LYS A 91 6.65 1.99 7.55
N TYR A 92 6.27 2.44 8.75
CA TYR A 92 5.96 3.84 9.04
C TYR A 92 4.93 4.46 8.09
N CYS A 93 4.05 3.63 7.54
CA CYS A 93 3.02 4.09 6.64
C CYS A 93 1.73 4.37 7.41
N HIS A 94 1.27 5.60 7.35
CA HIS A 94 0.04 6.03 8.03
C HIS A 94 -1.04 6.45 7.04
N GLU A 95 -0.85 6.15 5.75
CA GLU A 95 -1.83 6.52 4.73
C GLU A 95 -3.13 5.75 4.92
N TYR A 96 -4.22 6.48 5.05
CA TYR A 96 -5.54 5.90 5.03
C TYR A 96 -5.92 5.61 3.58
N SER A 97 -6.36 4.40 3.30
CA SER A 97 -6.84 4.06 1.96
C SER A 97 -8.02 3.10 2.02
N TYR A 98 -8.93 3.33 1.10
CA TYR A 98 -10.07 2.46 0.86
C TYR A 98 -10.22 2.32 -0.66
N SER A 99 -9.89 1.15 -1.18
CA SER A 99 -9.87 0.88 -2.63
C SER A 99 -9.10 1.93 -3.42
N GLN A 100 -7.98 2.40 -2.85
CA GLN A 100 -7.17 3.42 -3.48
C GLN A 100 -6.18 2.78 -4.44
N GLU A 101 -6.10 3.34 -5.65
CA GLU A 101 -5.11 2.92 -6.63
C GLU A 101 -3.72 3.37 -6.19
N ILE A 102 -2.79 2.42 -6.20
CA ILE A 102 -1.40 2.62 -5.84
C ILE A 102 -0.50 1.96 -6.87
N ILE A 103 0.77 2.31 -6.83
CA ILE A 103 1.82 1.61 -7.55
C ILE A 103 2.64 0.82 -6.55
N LEU A 104 2.75 -0.48 -6.78
CA LEU A 104 3.59 -1.36 -5.99
C LEU A 104 4.83 -1.69 -6.82
N LYS A 105 6.00 -1.30 -6.32
CA LYS A 105 7.29 -1.69 -6.90
C LYS A 105 7.86 -2.83 -6.08
N VAL A 106 8.05 -3.98 -6.72
CA VAL A 106 8.67 -5.14 -6.08
C VAL A 106 10.10 -5.25 -6.57
N ASP A 107 11.06 -5.21 -5.64
CA ASP A 107 12.48 -5.12 -5.98
C ASP A 107 13.18 -6.47 -6.01
N GLY A 108 12.53 -7.53 -5.62
CA GLY A 108 13.15 -8.84 -5.51
C GLY A 108 13.85 -9.04 -4.17
N SER A 109 14.57 -10.15 -4.05
CA SER A 109 15.04 -10.64 -2.75
C SER A 109 16.36 -10.03 -2.26
N TYR A 110 16.90 -9.03 -2.95
CA TYR A 110 18.16 -8.40 -2.55
C TYR A 110 17.88 -7.03 -1.93
N GLY A 111 18.19 -6.88 -0.65
CA GLY A 111 18.05 -5.63 0.04
C GLY A 111 17.26 -5.73 1.34
N TYR A 112 17.17 -4.61 2.06
CA TYR A 112 16.50 -4.54 3.34
C TYR A 112 14.98 -4.39 3.23
N THR A 113 14.48 -4.08 2.04
CA THR A 113 13.07 -3.95 1.77
C THR A 113 12.65 -4.85 0.62
N LYS A 114 11.42 -5.30 0.65
CA LYS A 114 10.84 -6.10 -0.44
C LYS A 114 10.41 -5.24 -1.62
N GLY A 115 10.26 -3.94 -1.41
CA GLY A 115 9.81 -3.02 -2.42
C GLY A 115 9.27 -1.73 -1.83
N LYS A 116 8.49 -1.01 -2.63
CA LYS A 116 7.87 0.25 -2.23
C LYS A 116 6.42 0.29 -2.68
N ILE A 117 5.59 0.93 -1.85
CA ILE A 117 4.22 1.26 -2.19
C ILE A 117 4.12 2.78 -2.38
N ILE A 118 3.53 3.21 -3.47
CA ILE A 118 3.43 4.63 -3.85
C ILE A 118 1.95 4.99 -3.94
N PHE A 119 1.55 5.87 -3.07
CA PHE A 119 0.19 6.39 -3.02
C PHE A 119 -0.05 7.57 -3.95
#